data_b4395dcc9bb2b172171803791388ae47
#
_entry.id   b4395dcc9bb2b172171803791388ae47
#
_cell.length_a   1.000
_cell.length_b   1.000
_cell.length_c   1.000
_cell.angle_alpha   90.00
_cell.angle_beta   90.00
_cell.angle_gamma   90.00
#
_symmetry.space_group_name_H-M   'P 1'
#
loop_
_entity.id
_entity.type
_entity.pdbx_description
1 polymer ?
#
loop_
_entity_poly.entity_id
_entity_poly.type
_entity_poly.pdbx_seq_one_letter_code
_entity_poly.pdbx_strand_id
1 'polypeptide(L)'
;MGTLADRRMVDPVLTDLARGYSNASFIFPKLFPLVKVAKEGGKIPQFNKEAFKIYNTERAIRAKSNRISPEGHSSIDFVLTEHDLEYPVDYREVSEDLLGLRQHATNVVTDAILLRNEKAAADIA
;
A
#
# COMPACT_ATOMS: atom_id res chain seq x y z
N MET A 1 -3.23 19.27 31.04
CA MET A 1 -3.62 19.34 29.61
C MET A 1 -3.08 18.11 28.90
N GLY A 2 -3.95 17.28 28.34
CA GLY A 2 -3.53 16.16 27.51
C GLY A 2 -2.82 16.67 26.25
N THR A 3 -1.74 16.02 25.88
CA THR A 3 -1.06 16.28 24.61
C THR A 3 -1.94 15.77 23.45
N LEU A 4 -1.68 16.22 22.23
CA LEU A 4 -2.38 15.73 21.04
C LEU A 4 -2.30 14.18 20.91
N ALA A 5 -1.23 13.59 21.45
CA ALA A 5 -1.06 12.14 21.52
C ALA A 5 -2.11 11.45 22.42
N ASP A 6 -2.49 12.10 23.52
CA ASP A 6 -3.51 11.56 24.44
C ASP A 6 -4.93 11.58 23.86
N ARG A 7 -5.14 12.40 22.83
CA ARG A 7 -6.43 12.47 22.12
C ARG A 7 -6.55 11.45 20.99
N ARG A 8 -5.45 10.85 20.58
CA ARG A 8 -5.42 9.76 19.59
C ARG A 8 -5.59 8.41 20.29
N MET A 9 -6.73 8.22 20.92
CA MET A 9 -7.06 6.89 21.44
C MET A 9 -7.42 5.97 20.26
N VAL A 10 -6.60 4.98 20.04
CA VAL A 10 -6.89 3.92 19.07
C VAL A 10 -7.86 2.94 19.74
N ASP A 11 -9.09 2.90 19.25
CA ASP A 11 -10.07 1.91 19.70
C ASP A 11 -9.72 0.57 19.01
N PRO A 12 -9.35 -0.48 19.78
CA PRO A 12 -8.97 -1.76 19.20
C PRO A 12 -10.12 -2.43 18.46
N VAL A 13 -11.35 -2.26 18.91
CA VAL A 13 -12.54 -2.86 18.27
C VAL A 13 -12.78 -2.22 16.91
N LEU A 14 -12.74 -0.91 16.83
CA LEU A 14 -12.90 -0.20 15.55
C LEU A 14 -11.74 -0.44 14.60
N THR A 15 -10.53 -0.61 15.14
CA THR A 15 -9.36 -0.96 14.34
C THR A 15 -9.50 -2.34 13.71
N ASP A 16 -9.94 -3.32 14.45
CA ASP A 16 -10.17 -4.67 13.94
C ASP A 16 -11.33 -4.70 12.93
N LEU A 17 -12.38 -3.93 13.18
CA LEU A 17 -13.49 -3.76 12.23
C LEU A 17 -13.00 -3.15 10.91
N ALA A 18 -12.18 -2.10 10.95
CA ALA A 18 -11.63 -1.47 9.77
C ALA A 18 -10.69 -2.40 8.98
N ARG A 19 -9.91 -3.23 9.67
CA ARG A 19 -9.05 -4.23 9.04
C ARG A 19 -9.82 -5.35 8.36
N GLY A 20 -10.95 -5.74 8.95
CA GLY A 20 -11.82 -6.77 8.39
C GLY A 20 -12.74 -6.28 7.28
N TYR A 21 -12.88 -4.96 7.15
CA TYR A 21 -13.75 -4.37 6.14
C TYR A 21 -13.07 -4.35 4.78
N SER A 22 -13.75 -4.87 3.78
CA SER A 22 -13.33 -4.80 2.38
C SER A 22 -14.53 -4.53 1.48
N ASN A 23 -14.33 -3.68 0.48
CA ASN A 23 -15.33 -3.41 -0.54
C ASN A 23 -14.97 -4.17 -1.82
N ALA A 24 -15.79 -5.12 -2.19
CA ALA A 24 -15.56 -5.99 -3.35
C ALA A 24 -15.64 -5.25 -4.70
N SER A 25 -16.19 -4.05 -4.73
CA SER A 25 -16.27 -3.23 -5.95
C SER A 25 -14.95 -2.58 -6.35
N PHE A 26 -13.99 -2.49 -5.44
CA PHE A 26 -12.67 -1.92 -5.74
C PHE A 26 -11.76 -2.92 -6.42
N ILE A 27 -11.10 -2.48 -7.48
CA ILE A 27 -10.24 -3.30 -8.35
C ILE A 27 -8.76 -3.10 -8.04
N PHE A 28 -8.38 -1.95 -7.46
CA PHE A 28 -6.99 -1.60 -7.23
C PHE A 28 -6.19 -2.65 -6.44
N PRO A 29 -6.75 -3.38 -5.42
CA PRO A 29 -5.97 -4.40 -4.71
C PRO A 29 -5.56 -5.58 -5.58
N LYS A 30 -6.26 -5.80 -6.69
CA LYS A 30 -5.95 -6.87 -7.66
C LYS A 30 -4.85 -6.45 -8.64
N LEU A 31 -4.79 -5.16 -8.97
CA LEU A 31 -3.81 -4.60 -9.89
C LEU A 31 -2.50 -4.22 -9.20
N PHE A 32 -2.60 -3.69 -7.99
CA PHE A 32 -1.48 -3.19 -7.21
C PHE A 32 -1.42 -3.93 -5.87
N PRO A 33 -0.61 -4.99 -5.77
CA PRO A 33 -0.50 -5.75 -4.54
C PRO A 33 0.13 -4.91 -3.42
N LEU A 34 -0.35 -5.13 -2.20
CA LEU A 34 0.17 -4.47 -1.01
C LEU A 34 1.57 -4.97 -0.67
N VAL A 35 2.53 -4.07 -0.56
CA VAL A 35 3.89 -4.37 -0.12
C VAL A 35 4.17 -3.65 1.19
N LYS A 36 4.58 -4.40 2.21
CA LYS A 36 4.99 -3.83 3.49
C LYS A 36 6.45 -3.39 3.42
N VAL A 37 6.72 -2.15 3.81
CA VAL A 37 8.06 -1.59 3.87
C VAL A 37 8.37 -1.10 5.28
N ALA A 38 9.63 -1.21 5.68
CA ALA A 38 10.07 -0.82 7.02
C ALA A 38 10.40 0.67 7.16
N LYS A 39 10.57 1.38 6.04
CA LYS A 39 10.96 2.80 6.01
C LYS A 39 10.00 3.58 5.11
N GLU A 40 9.81 4.86 5.42
CA GLU A 40 8.95 5.77 4.65
C GLU A 40 9.49 6.12 3.26
N GLY A 41 10.77 5.91 3.02
CA GLY A 41 11.39 6.15 1.73
C GLY A 41 12.55 5.20 1.48
N GLY A 42 12.85 4.97 0.22
CA GLY A 42 13.92 4.09 -0.18
C GLY A 42 14.09 4.01 -1.69
N LYS A 43 14.94 3.08 -2.09
CA LYS A 43 15.23 2.80 -3.50
C LYS A 43 14.83 1.37 -3.83
N ILE A 44 14.12 1.23 -4.93
CA ILE A 44 13.75 -0.07 -5.50
C ILE A 44 14.68 -0.34 -6.67
N PRO A 45 15.43 -1.47 -6.68
CA PRO A 45 16.25 -1.82 -7.82
C PRO A 45 15.35 -2.15 -9.02
N GLN A 46 15.68 -1.57 -10.16
CA GLN A 46 15.02 -1.84 -11.43
C GLN A 46 15.95 -2.66 -12.31
N PHE A 47 15.46 -3.80 -12.78
CA PHE A 47 16.18 -4.63 -13.73
C PHE A 47 15.80 -4.24 -15.15
N ASN A 48 16.81 -4.08 -16.02
CA ASN A 48 16.60 -3.73 -17.42
C ASN A 48 16.20 -4.98 -18.23
N LYS A 49 15.68 -4.75 -19.44
CA LYS A 49 15.29 -5.81 -20.39
C LYS A 49 16.45 -6.75 -20.74
N GLU A 50 17.67 -6.31 -20.57
CA GLU A 50 18.87 -7.09 -20.87
C GLU A 50 19.06 -8.29 -19.95
N ALA A 51 18.38 -8.32 -18.79
CA ALA A 51 18.32 -9.50 -17.93
C ALA A 51 17.66 -10.72 -18.61
N PHE A 52 16.87 -10.50 -19.66
CA PHE A 52 16.20 -11.53 -20.45
C PHE A 52 16.89 -11.82 -21.80
N LYS A 53 18.11 -11.34 -21.99
CA LYS A 53 18.87 -11.55 -23.21
C LYS A 53 19.27 -13.01 -23.36
N ILE A 54 19.10 -13.55 -24.56
CA ILE A 54 19.58 -14.87 -24.89
C ILE A 54 21.07 -14.81 -25.17
N TYR A 55 21.83 -15.59 -24.42
CA TYR A 55 23.28 -15.69 -24.57
C TYR A 55 23.67 -16.94 -25.36
N ASN A 56 24.76 -16.83 -26.10
CA ASN A 56 25.37 -18.00 -26.73
C ASN A 56 26.05 -18.86 -25.66
N THR A 57 25.55 -20.07 -25.49
CA THR A 57 26.05 -21.04 -24.49
C THR A 57 26.97 -22.09 -25.10
N GLU A 58 27.09 -22.14 -26.45
CA GLU A 58 27.95 -23.09 -27.12
C GLU A 58 29.42 -22.77 -26.88
N ARG A 59 30.19 -23.79 -26.61
CA ARG A 59 31.63 -23.69 -26.38
C ARG A 59 32.38 -24.82 -27.08
N ALA A 60 33.40 -24.49 -27.85
CA ALA A 60 34.28 -25.46 -28.46
C ALA A 60 35.18 -26.14 -27.39
N ILE A 61 35.63 -27.36 -27.70
CA ILE A 61 36.55 -28.11 -26.83
C ILE A 61 37.83 -27.27 -26.61
N ARG A 62 38.24 -27.15 -25.35
CA ARG A 62 39.42 -26.34 -24.90
C ARG A 62 39.26 -24.82 -25.07
N ALA A 63 38.14 -24.31 -25.49
CA ALA A 63 37.90 -22.87 -25.52
C ALA A 63 37.63 -22.29 -24.11
N LYS A 64 37.84 -20.98 -23.96
CA LYS A 64 37.47 -20.28 -22.73
C LYS A 64 35.95 -20.31 -22.54
N SER A 65 35.50 -20.31 -21.27
CA SER A 65 34.09 -20.20 -20.95
C SER A 65 33.48 -18.88 -21.42
N ASN A 66 32.25 -18.95 -21.91
CA ASN A 66 31.48 -17.75 -22.22
C ASN A 66 31.21 -16.96 -20.94
N ARG A 67 31.47 -15.66 -20.98
CA ARG A 67 31.37 -14.80 -19.82
C ARG A 67 30.20 -13.86 -19.98
N ILE A 68 29.37 -13.77 -18.93
CA ILE A 68 28.30 -12.78 -18.84
C ILE A 68 28.82 -11.65 -17.96
N SER A 69 28.70 -10.42 -18.42
CA SER A 69 28.95 -9.24 -17.60
C SER A 69 27.68 -8.88 -16.83
N PRO A 70 27.73 -8.78 -15.49
CA PRO A 70 26.59 -8.30 -14.75
C PRO A 70 26.30 -6.84 -15.13
N GLU A 71 25.04 -6.54 -15.38
CA GLU A 71 24.61 -5.19 -15.70
C GLU A 71 24.40 -4.35 -14.44
N GLY A 72 24.59 -3.04 -14.60
CA GLY A 72 24.27 -2.08 -13.56
C GLY A 72 22.76 -2.05 -13.31
N HIS A 73 22.37 -1.99 -12.03
CA HIS A 73 21.00 -1.79 -11.66
C HIS A 73 20.67 -0.29 -11.68
N SER A 74 19.57 0.09 -12.32
CA SER A 74 18.95 1.38 -12.07
C SER A 74 18.08 1.28 -10.81
N SER A 75 17.87 2.39 -10.14
CA SER A 75 17.00 2.43 -8.96
C SER A 75 15.92 3.48 -9.13
N ILE A 76 14.73 3.16 -8.65
CA ILE A 76 13.62 4.10 -8.57
C ILE A 76 13.43 4.48 -7.11
N ASP A 77 13.35 5.76 -6.84
CA ASP A 77 13.08 6.25 -5.51
C ASP A 77 11.58 6.14 -5.22
N PHE A 78 11.23 5.73 -4.01
CA PHE A 78 9.86 5.75 -3.52
C PHE A 78 9.78 6.54 -2.22
N VAL A 79 8.67 7.22 -2.02
CA VAL A 79 8.33 7.94 -0.79
C VAL A 79 6.89 7.62 -0.43
N LEU A 80 6.67 7.24 0.82
CA LEU A 80 5.34 7.01 1.35
C LEU A 80 4.74 8.33 1.82
N THR A 81 3.47 8.54 1.53
CA THR A 81 2.67 9.64 2.06
C THR A 81 1.68 9.10 3.07
N GLU A 82 1.56 9.78 4.20
CA GLU A 82 0.56 9.47 5.20
C GLU A 82 -0.81 10.02 4.78
N HIS A 83 -1.84 9.20 4.92
CA HIS A 83 -3.22 9.59 4.65
C HIS A 83 -4.04 9.39 5.91
N ASP A 84 -4.75 10.42 6.29
CA ASP A 84 -5.61 10.44 7.46
C ASP A 84 -6.97 11.03 7.10
N LEU A 85 -8.02 10.52 7.74
CA LEU A 85 -9.38 11.00 7.56
C LEU A 85 -10.15 10.83 8.86
N GLU A 86 -10.79 11.90 9.32
CA GLU A 86 -11.56 11.94 10.54
C GLU A 86 -13.05 12.01 10.25
N TYR A 87 -13.82 11.28 11.02
CA TYR A 87 -15.29 11.38 11.05
C TYR A 87 -15.72 11.79 12.46
N PRO A 88 -16.20 13.03 12.67
CA PRO A 88 -16.61 13.50 13.98
C PRO A 88 -17.92 12.85 14.40
N VAL A 89 -17.94 12.34 15.62
CA VAL A 89 -19.11 11.72 16.23
C VAL A 89 -19.34 12.35 17.61
N ASP A 90 -20.53 12.92 17.82
CA ASP A 90 -20.91 13.48 19.12
C ASP A 90 -21.28 12.36 20.09
N TYR A 91 -20.87 12.50 21.36
CA TYR A 91 -21.22 11.51 22.39
C TYR A 91 -22.73 11.38 22.60
N ARG A 92 -23.50 12.43 22.35
CA ARG A 92 -24.96 12.44 22.45
C ARG A 92 -25.58 11.58 21.35
N GLU A 93 -25.06 11.68 20.14
CA GLU A 93 -25.48 10.85 19.01
C GLU A 93 -25.18 9.38 19.26
N VAL A 94 -24.04 9.07 19.87
CA VAL A 94 -23.67 7.71 20.24
C VAL A 94 -24.59 7.15 21.30
N SER A 95 -25.00 7.95 22.32
CA SER A 95 -25.88 7.50 23.39
C SER A 95 -27.33 7.24 22.92
N GLU A 96 -27.75 7.92 21.86
CA GLU A 96 -29.08 7.75 21.23
C GLU A 96 -29.05 6.83 20.01
N ASP A 97 -27.91 6.21 19.74
CA ASP A 97 -27.67 5.45 18.54
C ASP A 97 -28.43 4.14 18.49
N LEU A 98 -29.36 4.05 17.55
CA LEU A 98 -30.13 2.85 17.23
C LEU A 98 -29.54 2.10 16.00
N LEU A 99 -28.59 2.67 15.28
CA LEU A 99 -28.15 2.21 13.96
C LEU A 99 -26.67 1.82 13.88
N GLY A 100 -25.93 1.84 14.99
CA GLY A 100 -24.50 1.56 14.97
C GLY A 100 -23.68 2.67 14.31
N LEU A 101 -23.85 3.92 14.78
CA LEU A 101 -23.22 5.11 14.21
C LEU A 101 -21.68 5.00 14.16
N ARG A 102 -21.06 4.43 15.19
CA ARG A 102 -19.59 4.24 15.21
C ARG A 102 -19.11 3.28 14.14
N GLN A 103 -19.85 2.20 13.92
CA GLN A 103 -19.56 1.26 12.85
C GLN A 103 -19.76 1.89 11.48
N HIS A 104 -20.84 2.62 11.29
CA HIS A 104 -21.10 3.36 10.06
C HIS A 104 -20.00 4.38 9.76
N ALA A 105 -19.57 5.16 10.76
CA ALA A 105 -18.48 6.12 10.63
C ALA A 105 -17.16 5.44 10.21
N THR A 106 -16.83 4.31 10.82
CA THR A 106 -15.65 3.52 10.46
C THR A 106 -15.70 3.03 9.01
N ASN A 107 -16.84 2.52 8.58
CA ASN A 107 -17.02 2.06 7.21
C ASN A 107 -16.93 3.20 6.20
N VAL A 108 -17.52 4.35 6.48
CA VAL A 108 -17.46 5.54 5.61
C VAL A 108 -16.03 6.04 5.45
N VAL A 109 -15.28 6.15 6.54
CA VAL A 109 -13.87 6.59 6.51
C VAL A 109 -13.00 5.59 5.73
N THR A 110 -13.19 4.31 5.96
CA THR A 110 -12.45 3.25 5.27
C THR A 110 -12.75 3.27 3.76
N ASP A 111 -14.02 3.37 3.37
CA ASP A 111 -14.43 3.47 1.97
C ASP A 111 -13.86 4.72 1.28
N ALA A 112 -13.84 5.85 1.97
CA ALA A 112 -13.29 7.09 1.42
C ALA A 112 -11.78 6.97 1.13
N ILE A 113 -11.02 6.35 2.00
CA ILE A 113 -9.59 6.10 1.79
C ILE A 113 -9.38 5.11 0.64
N LEU A 114 -10.15 4.02 0.61
CA LEU A 114 -10.08 3.03 -0.47
C LEU A 114 -10.47 3.62 -1.83
N LEU A 115 -11.49 4.47 -1.87
CA LEU A 115 -11.89 5.17 -3.09
C LEU A 115 -10.79 6.09 -3.62
N ARG A 116 -10.06 6.75 -2.74
CA ARG A 116 -8.91 7.55 -3.12
C ARG A 116 -7.81 6.68 -3.74
N ASN A 117 -7.54 5.52 -3.17
CA ASN A 117 -6.58 4.56 -3.72
C ASN A 117 -7.02 4.04 -5.08
N GLU A 118 -8.30 3.76 -5.26
CA GLU A 118 -8.87 3.35 -6.55
C GLU A 118 -8.70 4.44 -7.62
N LYS A 119 -8.96 5.70 -7.26
CA LYS A 119 -8.73 6.82 -8.18
C LYS A 119 -7.25 6.96 -8.54
N ALA A 120 -6.36 6.87 -7.56
CA ALA A 120 -4.92 6.94 -7.81
C ALA A 120 -4.45 5.79 -8.75
N ALA A 121 -4.99 4.59 -8.59
CA ALA A 121 -4.71 3.47 -9.47
C ALA A 121 -5.22 3.71 -10.89
N ALA A 122 -6.40 4.29 -11.04
CA ALA A 122 -6.96 4.65 -12.34
C ALA A 122 -6.15 5.75 -13.06
N ASP A 123 -5.62 6.71 -12.31
CA ASP A 123 -4.78 7.78 -12.86
C ASP A 123 -3.41 7.27 -13.36
N ILE A 124 -2.92 6.15 -12.82
CA ILE A 124 -1.68 5.50 -13.27
C ILE A 124 -1.92 4.63 -14.52
N ALA A 125 -3.08 4.02 -14.59
CA ALA A 125 -3.46 3.19 -15.73
C ALA A 125 -3.81 4.05 -16.94
#